data_c83e2c73bf992522159f076dbb1427e5
#
_entry.id   c83e2c73bf992522159f076dbb1427e5
#
_cell.length_a   1.000
_cell.length_b   1.000
_cell.length_c   1.000
_cell.angle_alpha   90.00
_cell.angle_beta   90.00
_cell.angle_gamma   90.00
#
_symmetry.space_group_name_H-M   'P 1'
#
loop_
_entity.id
_entity.type
_entity.pdbx_description
1 polymer ?
#
loop_
_entity_poly.entity_id
_entity_poly.type
_entity_poly.pdbx_seq_one_letter_code
_entity_poly.pdbx_strand_id
1 'polypeptide(L)'
;LFFFYIYLLYKKIGGAFMFALLSTAGFISFLKSAVFIVGYIQGSNLFPEPLSSEEEHECLVQMANGNDDARNILIERNLRLVAHVAKKYSSSNVDQDDLISIGTIGLIKGINSFNIDKGSKLSTYVSRCIDNEILMHLRSTKKLNSEVYLNEPIGKDKDDNVVTLQEVLENDERNIEDEVDLKFKIKVLYKKLKS
;
A
#
# COMPACT_ATOMS: atom_id res chain seq x y z
N LEU A 1 4.77 20.41 59.12
CA LEU A 1 5.23 21.76 58.88
C LEU A 1 4.82 22.25 57.48
N PHE A 2 5.03 21.46 56.44
CA PHE A 2 4.71 21.81 55.03
C PHE A 2 3.18 21.97 54.80
N PHE A 3 2.36 21.09 55.32
CA PHE A 3 0.87 21.20 55.25
C PHE A 3 0.33 22.40 56.02
N PHE A 4 0.94 22.75 57.12
CA PHE A 4 0.56 23.91 57.93
C PHE A 4 0.90 25.22 57.22
N TYR A 5 2.01 25.26 56.51
CA TYR A 5 2.42 26.39 55.70
C TYR A 5 1.51 26.62 54.49
N ILE A 6 1.07 25.52 53.86
CA ILE A 6 0.09 25.56 52.77
C ILE A 6 -1.26 26.04 53.25
N TYR A 7 -1.72 25.60 54.43
CA TYR A 7 -2.97 26.03 55.02
C TYR A 7 -2.98 27.52 55.39
N LEU A 8 -1.88 28.05 55.89
CA LEU A 8 -1.68 29.47 56.19
C LEU A 8 -1.67 30.34 54.91
N LEU A 9 -1.03 29.85 53.84
CA LEU A 9 -1.04 30.49 52.52
C LEU A 9 -2.47 30.48 51.89
N TYR A 10 -3.18 29.40 52.06
CA TYR A 10 -4.59 29.28 51.63
C TYR A 10 -5.51 30.32 52.29
N LYS A 11 -5.32 30.50 53.59
CA LYS A 11 -6.11 31.49 54.36
C LYS A 11 -5.74 32.95 54.04
N LYS A 12 -4.50 33.23 53.62
CA LYS A 12 -3.99 34.59 53.36
C LYS A 12 -4.22 35.10 51.93
N ILE A 13 -4.31 34.19 50.94
CA ILE A 13 -4.39 34.58 49.48
C ILE A 13 -5.78 34.36 48.87
N GLY A 14 -6.72 33.82 49.65
CA GLY A 14 -8.07 33.51 49.11
C GLY A 14 -8.05 32.24 48.23
N GLY A 15 -8.94 31.28 48.54
CA GLY A 15 -8.96 29.96 47.88
C GLY A 15 -9.01 29.98 46.35
N ALA A 16 -9.64 31.02 45.77
CA ALA A 16 -9.73 31.18 44.31
C ALA A 16 -8.38 31.38 43.60
N PHE A 17 -7.46 32.11 44.24
CA PHE A 17 -6.12 32.36 43.67
C PHE A 17 -5.23 31.14 43.71
N MET A 18 -5.34 30.31 44.77
CA MET A 18 -4.64 29.04 44.86
C MET A 18 -5.19 28.00 43.87
N PHE A 19 -6.48 27.95 43.65
CA PHE A 19 -7.09 27.10 42.61
C PHE A 19 -6.62 27.49 41.21
N ALA A 20 -6.53 28.77 40.92
CA ALA A 20 -6.01 29.29 39.65
C ALA A 20 -4.52 28.92 39.46
N LEU A 21 -3.70 29.02 40.51
CA LEU A 21 -2.27 28.68 40.45
C LEU A 21 -2.04 27.15 40.29
N LEU A 22 -2.84 26.30 40.92
CA LEU A 22 -2.81 24.84 40.75
C LEU A 22 -3.30 24.43 39.35
N SER A 23 -4.33 25.10 38.81
CA SER A 23 -4.83 24.78 37.46
C SER A 23 -3.84 25.21 36.38
N THR A 24 -3.15 26.34 36.51
CA THR A 24 -2.11 26.78 35.57
C THR A 24 -0.88 25.90 35.63
N ALA A 25 -0.45 25.48 36.82
CA ALA A 25 0.67 24.54 36.97
C ALA A 25 0.36 23.16 36.37
N GLY A 26 -0.87 22.67 36.57
CA GLY A 26 -1.35 21.44 35.95
C GLY A 26 -1.43 21.52 34.44
N PHE A 27 -1.91 22.65 33.91
CA PHE A 27 -1.99 22.89 32.46
C PHE A 27 -0.60 22.99 31.81
N ILE A 28 0.35 23.66 32.46
CA ILE A 28 1.73 23.75 32.00
C ILE A 28 2.42 22.37 32.03
N SER A 29 2.15 21.54 33.04
CA SER A 29 2.67 20.18 33.12
C SER A 29 2.08 19.28 32.04
N PHE A 30 0.79 19.40 31.75
CA PHE A 30 0.12 18.70 30.65
C PHE A 30 0.67 19.10 29.30
N LEU A 31 0.89 20.41 29.06
CA LEU A 31 1.52 20.91 27.83
C LEU A 31 2.93 20.36 27.64
N LYS A 32 3.75 20.33 28.68
CA LYS A 32 5.09 19.72 28.63
C LYS A 32 5.05 18.26 28.27
N SER A 33 4.10 17.51 28.85
CA SER A 33 3.90 16.09 28.54
C SER A 33 3.45 15.89 27.09
N ALA A 34 2.52 16.70 26.59
CA ALA A 34 2.04 16.65 25.22
C ALA A 34 3.15 16.97 24.21
N VAL A 35 3.95 18.02 24.47
CA VAL A 35 5.12 18.37 23.63
C VAL A 35 6.17 17.26 23.64
N PHE A 36 6.39 16.62 24.79
CA PHE A 36 7.32 15.49 24.88
C PHE A 36 6.83 14.29 24.06
N ILE A 37 5.53 13.96 24.11
CA ILE A 37 4.93 12.88 23.32
C ILE A 37 5.03 13.18 21.80
N VAL A 38 4.71 14.41 21.39
CA VAL A 38 4.83 14.84 19.98
C VAL A 38 6.28 14.80 19.52
N GLY A 39 7.22 15.26 20.36
CA GLY A 39 8.66 15.20 20.07
C GLY A 39 9.18 13.75 19.96
N TYR A 40 8.66 12.84 20.78
CA TYR A 40 9.00 11.42 20.73
C TYR A 40 8.50 10.76 19.43
N ILE A 41 7.28 11.09 18.98
CA ILE A 41 6.70 10.59 17.72
C ILE A 41 7.46 11.14 16.50
N GLN A 42 7.93 12.38 16.55
CA GLN A 42 8.68 13.00 15.46
C GLN A 42 10.17 12.58 15.42
N GLY A 43 10.71 12.08 16.52
CA GLY A 43 12.13 11.68 16.63
C GLY A 43 12.45 10.26 16.21
N SER A 44 11.47 9.42 15.92
CA SER A 44 11.72 8.08 15.39
C SER A 44 12.04 8.17 13.90
N ASN A 45 13.32 8.18 13.53
CA ASN A 45 13.77 7.87 12.19
C ASN A 45 13.28 6.43 11.88
N LEU A 46 12.12 6.32 11.25
CA LEU A 46 11.49 5.04 10.84
C LEU A 46 12.40 4.20 9.93
N PHE A 47 13.37 4.83 9.30
CA PHE A 47 14.32 4.17 8.41
C PHE A 47 15.75 4.41 8.92
N PRO A 48 16.60 3.39 8.85
CA PRO A 48 18.03 3.53 9.17
C PRO A 48 18.71 4.56 8.25
N GLU A 49 19.81 5.13 8.74
CA GLU A 49 20.59 6.09 7.96
C GLU A 49 21.15 5.45 6.69
N PRO A 50 21.20 6.19 5.56
CA PRO A 50 21.78 5.68 4.33
C PRO A 50 23.27 5.39 4.49
N LEU A 51 23.79 4.44 3.74
CA LEU A 51 25.21 4.13 3.68
C LEU A 51 26.00 5.26 3.03
N SER A 52 27.25 5.46 3.45
CA SER A 52 28.21 6.27 2.71
C SER A 52 28.57 5.60 1.37
N SER A 53 29.18 6.35 0.45
CA SER A 53 29.59 5.79 -0.84
C SER A 53 30.59 4.65 -0.73
N GLU A 54 31.48 4.74 0.27
CA GLU A 54 32.50 3.72 0.55
C GLU A 54 31.86 2.44 1.09
N GLU A 55 30.97 2.57 2.08
CA GLU A 55 30.24 1.45 2.68
C GLU A 55 29.31 0.78 1.65
N GLU A 56 28.62 1.57 0.80
CA GLU A 56 27.78 1.04 -0.27
C GLU A 56 28.62 0.19 -1.23
N HIS A 57 29.79 0.68 -1.63
CA HIS A 57 30.68 -0.05 -2.54
C HIS A 57 31.20 -1.34 -1.89
N GLU A 58 31.61 -1.28 -0.63
CA GLU A 58 32.08 -2.47 0.12
C GLU A 58 30.98 -3.53 0.23
N CYS A 59 29.75 -3.14 0.59
CA CYS A 59 28.62 -4.04 0.65
C CYS A 59 28.31 -4.66 -0.73
N LEU A 60 28.43 -3.90 -1.82
CA LEU A 60 28.21 -4.40 -3.17
C LEU A 60 29.27 -5.45 -3.57
N VAL A 61 30.54 -5.22 -3.22
CA VAL A 61 31.62 -6.19 -3.46
C VAL A 61 31.41 -7.47 -2.65
N GLN A 62 31.04 -7.33 -1.37
CA GLN A 62 30.73 -8.48 -0.51
C GLN A 62 29.54 -9.28 -1.03
N MET A 63 28.47 -8.60 -1.49
CA MET A 63 27.32 -9.24 -2.11
C MET A 63 27.70 -10.01 -3.39
N ALA A 64 28.57 -9.46 -4.23
CA ALA A 64 29.09 -10.15 -5.42
C ALA A 64 29.87 -11.40 -5.08
N ASN A 65 30.47 -11.46 -3.90
CA ASN A 65 31.16 -12.65 -3.36
C ASN A 65 30.21 -13.65 -2.66
N GLY A 66 28.89 -13.40 -2.69
CA GLY A 66 27.88 -14.30 -2.13
C GLY A 66 27.55 -14.06 -0.66
N ASN A 67 27.85 -12.89 -0.11
CA ASN A 67 27.48 -12.52 1.26
C ASN A 67 26.04 -12.01 1.31
N ASP A 68 25.13 -12.84 1.87
CA ASP A 68 23.71 -12.49 2.04
C ASP A 68 23.48 -11.37 3.09
N ASP A 69 24.34 -11.25 4.10
CA ASP A 69 24.24 -10.20 5.10
C ASP A 69 24.48 -8.82 4.48
N ALA A 70 25.48 -8.69 3.61
CA ALA A 70 25.76 -7.46 2.87
C ALA A 70 24.57 -7.07 1.97
N ARG A 71 23.95 -8.04 1.33
CA ARG A 71 22.70 -7.84 0.55
C ARG A 71 21.56 -7.32 1.42
N ASN A 72 21.35 -7.91 2.59
CA ASN A 72 20.28 -7.49 3.52
C ASN A 72 20.51 -6.07 4.03
N ILE A 73 21.76 -5.71 4.34
CA ILE A 73 22.16 -4.34 4.71
C ILE A 73 21.84 -3.36 3.58
N LEU A 74 22.16 -3.69 2.33
CA LEU A 74 21.84 -2.85 1.18
C LEU A 74 20.34 -2.63 1.03
N ILE A 75 19.52 -3.66 1.23
CA ILE A 75 18.06 -3.56 1.18
C ILE A 75 17.56 -2.64 2.30
N GLU A 76 17.95 -2.91 3.54
CA GLU A 76 17.48 -2.18 4.72
C GLU A 76 17.81 -0.68 4.65
N ARG A 77 19.04 -0.35 4.29
CA ARG A 77 19.51 1.05 4.21
C ARG A 77 18.90 1.84 3.04
N ASN A 78 18.34 1.15 2.05
CA ASN A 78 17.68 1.77 0.88
C ASN A 78 16.13 1.79 0.97
N LEU A 79 15.50 1.32 2.04
CA LEU A 79 14.04 1.37 2.21
C LEU A 79 13.47 2.80 2.15
N ARG A 80 14.22 3.79 2.62
CA ARG A 80 13.84 5.22 2.50
C ARG A 80 13.64 5.66 1.04
N LEU A 81 14.43 5.10 0.11
CA LEU A 81 14.30 5.36 -1.31
C LEU A 81 12.97 4.82 -1.85
N VAL A 82 12.53 3.64 -1.38
CA VAL A 82 11.22 3.07 -1.74
C VAL A 82 10.09 4.02 -1.36
N ALA A 83 10.07 4.50 -0.12
CA ALA A 83 9.05 5.44 0.35
C ALA A 83 9.04 6.74 -0.47
N HIS A 84 10.23 7.24 -0.87
CA HIS A 84 10.36 8.43 -1.70
C HIS A 84 9.77 8.21 -3.12
N VAL A 85 10.05 7.06 -3.73
CA VAL A 85 9.54 6.72 -5.07
C VAL A 85 8.04 6.44 -5.01
N ALA A 86 7.56 5.66 -4.03
CA ALA A 86 6.15 5.34 -3.84
C ALA A 86 5.28 6.60 -3.68
N LYS A 87 5.80 7.66 -3.05
CA LYS A 87 5.10 8.93 -2.88
C LYS A 87 4.65 9.57 -4.20
N LYS A 88 5.33 9.34 -5.32
CA LYS A 88 4.93 9.83 -6.65
C LYS A 88 3.58 9.25 -7.10
N TYR A 89 3.22 8.09 -6.58
CA TYR A 89 2.03 7.32 -6.96
C TYR A 89 0.90 7.42 -5.93
N SER A 90 1.01 8.31 -4.93
CA SER A 90 0.00 8.50 -3.88
C SER A 90 -1.36 8.96 -4.39
N SER A 91 -1.44 9.47 -5.63
CA SER A 91 -2.70 9.84 -6.30
C SER A 91 -3.40 8.64 -6.98
N SER A 92 -2.80 7.46 -6.98
CA SER A 92 -3.43 6.24 -7.48
C SER A 92 -4.46 5.72 -6.48
N ASN A 93 -5.44 4.92 -6.95
CA ASN A 93 -6.46 4.29 -6.09
C ASN A 93 -5.90 3.12 -5.26
N VAL A 94 -4.59 3.01 -5.11
CA VAL A 94 -3.89 1.96 -4.36
C VAL A 94 -3.39 2.56 -3.06
N ASP A 95 -3.51 1.81 -1.97
CA ASP A 95 -3.05 2.24 -0.65
C ASP A 95 -1.54 2.50 -0.65
N GLN A 96 -1.12 3.48 0.14
CA GLN A 96 0.29 3.87 0.26
C GLN A 96 1.16 2.73 0.80
N ASP A 97 0.65 1.94 1.73
CA ASP A 97 1.36 0.80 2.32
C ASP A 97 1.55 -0.34 1.30
N ASP A 98 0.56 -0.54 0.41
CA ASP A 98 0.67 -1.49 -0.70
C ASP A 98 1.72 -1.01 -1.71
N LEU A 99 1.74 0.28 -2.04
CA LEU A 99 2.75 0.86 -2.94
C LEU A 99 4.17 0.70 -2.38
N ILE A 100 4.36 0.86 -1.08
CA ILE A 100 5.65 0.65 -0.41
C ILE A 100 6.03 -0.83 -0.45
N SER A 101 5.09 -1.73 -0.21
CA SER A 101 5.32 -3.17 -0.26
C SER A 101 5.74 -3.63 -1.65
N ILE A 102 5.03 -3.19 -2.70
CA ILE A 102 5.36 -3.45 -4.09
C ILE A 102 6.72 -2.84 -4.46
N GLY A 103 6.95 -1.58 -4.06
CA GLY A 103 8.22 -0.91 -4.27
C GLY A 103 9.39 -1.63 -3.60
N THR A 104 9.18 -2.25 -2.43
CA THR A 104 10.19 -3.06 -1.74
C THR A 104 10.57 -4.30 -2.54
N ILE A 105 9.61 -4.94 -3.22
CA ILE A 105 9.89 -6.03 -4.16
C ILE A 105 10.77 -5.53 -5.30
N GLY A 106 10.46 -4.34 -5.84
CA GLY A 106 11.26 -3.68 -6.88
C GLY A 106 12.70 -3.38 -6.42
N LEU A 107 12.87 -2.91 -5.17
CA LEU A 107 14.18 -2.70 -4.53
C LEU A 107 14.98 -4.00 -4.47
N ILE A 108 14.39 -5.09 -3.97
CA ILE A 108 15.04 -6.39 -3.84
C ILE A 108 15.47 -6.92 -5.22
N LYS A 109 14.58 -6.86 -6.21
CA LYS A 109 14.90 -7.24 -7.59
C LYS A 109 16.04 -6.38 -8.17
N GLY A 110 16.00 -5.07 -7.91
CA GLY A 110 17.02 -4.12 -8.35
C GLY A 110 18.38 -4.42 -7.75
N ILE A 111 18.49 -4.64 -6.44
CA ILE A 111 19.73 -4.97 -5.77
C ILE A 111 20.29 -6.30 -6.29
N ASN A 112 19.47 -7.34 -6.41
CA ASN A 112 19.90 -8.66 -6.90
C ASN A 112 20.39 -8.65 -8.36
N SER A 113 19.91 -7.74 -9.18
CA SER A 113 20.28 -7.63 -10.61
C SER A 113 21.30 -6.53 -10.90
N PHE A 114 21.75 -5.81 -9.87
CA PHE A 114 22.72 -4.73 -10.02
C PHE A 114 24.10 -5.27 -10.38
N ASN A 115 24.74 -4.63 -11.35
CA ASN A 115 26.12 -4.94 -11.73
C ASN A 115 26.98 -3.69 -11.57
N ILE A 116 28.02 -3.82 -10.75
CA ILE A 116 28.98 -2.75 -10.42
C ILE A 116 29.76 -2.30 -11.68
N ASP A 117 30.08 -3.22 -12.58
CA ASP A 117 30.92 -2.96 -13.76
C ASP A 117 30.27 -2.00 -14.76
N LYS A 118 28.96 -1.80 -14.69
CA LYS A 118 28.22 -0.91 -15.61
C LYS A 118 28.36 0.57 -15.27
N GLY A 119 29.05 0.95 -14.20
CA GLY A 119 29.34 2.34 -13.85
C GLY A 119 28.12 3.21 -13.48
N SER A 120 26.95 2.63 -13.32
CA SER A 120 25.75 3.33 -12.86
C SER A 120 25.68 3.38 -11.34
N LYS A 121 25.13 4.46 -10.77
CA LYS A 121 24.88 4.54 -9.32
C LYS A 121 23.77 3.57 -8.93
N LEU A 122 23.94 2.85 -7.82
CA LEU A 122 22.93 1.92 -7.26
C LEU A 122 21.57 2.59 -7.12
N SER A 123 21.51 3.76 -6.50
CA SER A 123 20.26 4.51 -6.26
C SER A 123 19.50 4.82 -7.56
N THR A 124 20.20 5.16 -8.64
CA THR A 124 19.59 5.46 -9.95
C THR A 124 18.99 4.20 -10.57
N TYR A 125 19.72 3.09 -10.53
CA TYR A 125 19.27 1.81 -11.09
C TYR A 125 18.07 1.27 -10.31
N VAL A 126 18.20 1.22 -8.99
CA VAL A 126 17.15 0.70 -8.10
C VAL A 126 15.88 1.55 -8.15
N SER A 127 15.99 2.89 -8.24
CA SER A 127 14.81 3.75 -8.40
C SER A 127 13.99 3.37 -9.64
N ARG A 128 14.65 3.05 -10.76
CA ARG A 128 13.96 2.58 -11.98
C ARG A 128 13.31 1.21 -11.79
N CYS A 129 13.95 0.31 -11.05
CA CYS A 129 13.38 -1.00 -10.74
C CYS A 129 12.12 -0.86 -9.88
N ILE A 130 12.15 0.03 -8.88
CA ILE A 130 11.00 0.34 -8.02
C ILE A 130 9.87 0.96 -8.85
N ASP A 131 10.16 1.99 -9.66
CA ASP A 131 9.19 2.63 -10.55
C ASP A 131 8.52 1.59 -11.48
N ASN A 132 9.32 0.72 -12.10
CA ASN A 132 8.81 -0.30 -13.01
C ASN A 132 7.88 -1.31 -12.32
N GLU A 133 8.24 -1.76 -11.11
CA GLU A 133 7.42 -2.71 -10.34
C GLU A 133 6.07 -2.11 -9.96
N ILE A 134 6.07 -0.86 -9.46
CA ILE A 134 4.85 -0.13 -9.14
C ILE A 134 3.98 0.07 -10.39
N LEU A 135 4.56 0.53 -11.50
CA LEU A 135 3.82 0.73 -12.75
C LEU A 135 3.25 -0.57 -13.31
N MET A 136 3.98 -1.68 -13.20
CA MET A 136 3.50 -3.00 -13.63
C MET A 136 2.29 -3.43 -12.80
N HIS A 137 2.33 -3.24 -11.49
CA HIS A 137 1.20 -3.50 -10.59
C HIS A 137 -0.01 -2.63 -10.94
N LEU A 138 0.17 -1.32 -11.10
CA LEU A 138 -0.91 -0.39 -11.45
C LEU A 138 -1.57 -0.75 -12.80
N ARG A 139 -0.80 -1.21 -13.80
CA ARG A 139 -1.35 -1.69 -15.08
C ARG A 139 -2.15 -2.97 -14.91
N SER A 140 -1.69 -3.91 -14.08
CA SER A 140 -2.41 -5.14 -13.77
C SER A 140 -3.73 -4.86 -13.06
N THR A 141 -3.70 -4.00 -12.03
CA THR A 141 -4.89 -3.60 -11.27
C THR A 141 -5.90 -2.87 -12.15
N LYS A 142 -5.43 -2.05 -13.10
CA LYS A 142 -6.33 -1.36 -14.05
C LYS A 142 -7.13 -2.34 -14.91
N LYS A 143 -6.57 -3.48 -15.28
CA LYS A 143 -7.30 -4.53 -16.00
C LYS A 143 -8.38 -5.15 -15.13
N LEU A 144 -8.05 -5.46 -13.86
CA LEU A 144 -9.00 -6.01 -12.89
C LEU A 144 -10.15 -5.04 -12.58
N ASN A 145 -9.88 -3.74 -12.51
CA ASN A 145 -10.91 -2.72 -12.28
C ASN A 145 -11.91 -2.57 -13.45
N SER A 146 -11.66 -3.19 -14.60
CA SER A 146 -12.63 -3.27 -15.71
C SER A 146 -13.52 -4.50 -15.63
N GLU A 147 -13.28 -5.41 -14.70
CA GLU A 147 -14.11 -6.56 -14.42
C GLU A 147 -15.34 -6.12 -13.60
N VAL A 148 -16.54 -6.52 -14.05
CA VAL A 148 -17.81 -6.25 -13.38
C VAL A 148 -18.31 -7.55 -12.79
N TYR A 149 -18.77 -7.54 -11.55
CA TYR A 149 -19.32 -8.75 -10.92
C TYR A 149 -20.69 -9.10 -11.52
N LEU A 150 -20.92 -10.37 -11.85
CA LEU A 150 -22.18 -10.84 -12.39
C LEU A 150 -23.38 -10.55 -11.47
N ASN A 151 -23.16 -10.52 -10.16
CA ASN A 151 -24.19 -10.22 -9.16
C ASN A 151 -24.32 -8.72 -8.87
N GLU A 152 -23.61 -7.85 -9.60
CA GLU A 152 -23.69 -6.41 -9.39
C GLU A 152 -25.07 -5.90 -9.85
N PRO A 153 -25.77 -5.10 -9.00
CA PRO A 153 -27.06 -4.55 -9.35
C PRO A 153 -26.89 -3.50 -10.45
N ILE A 154 -27.55 -3.71 -11.59
CA ILE A 154 -27.53 -2.78 -12.75
C ILE A 154 -28.67 -1.76 -12.64
N GLY A 155 -29.77 -2.17 -12.02
CA GLY A 155 -30.97 -1.33 -11.93
C GLY A 155 -32.09 -1.98 -11.15
N LYS A 156 -33.29 -1.37 -11.26
CA LYS A 156 -34.53 -1.91 -10.71
C LYS A 156 -35.54 -2.11 -11.82
N ASP A 157 -36.30 -3.19 -11.73
CA ASP A 157 -37.41 -3.46 -12.60
C ASP A 157 -38.63 -2.59 -12.23
N LYS A 158 -39.71 -2.63 -13.04
CA LYS A 158 -40.95 -1.90 -12.82
C LYS A 158 -41.62 -2.22 -11.48
N ASP A 159 -41.33 -3.37 -10.92
CA ASP A 159 -41.82 -3.87 -9.63
C ASP A 159 -40.86 -3.59 -8.46
N ASP A 160 -39.88 -2.70 -8.68
CA ASP A 160 -38.85 -2.27 -7.68
C ASP A 160 -37.90 -3.41 -7.26
N ASN A 161 -37.86 -4.54 -8.01
CA ASN A 161 -36.91 -5.62 -7.77
C ASN A 161 -35.54 -5.26 -8.34
N VAL A 162 -34.48 -5.64 -7.61
CA VAL A 162 -33.09 -5.44 -8.04
C VAL A 162 -32.75 -6.41 -9.16
N VAL A 163 -32.36 -5.87 -10.33
CA VAL A 163 -31.93 -6.65 -11.50
C VAL A 163 -30.40 -6.72 -11.51
N THR A 164 -29.87 -7.93 -11.59
CA THR A 164 -28.40 -8.18 -11.64
C THR A 164 -27.93 -8.36 -13.08
N LEU A 165 -26.61 -8.17 -13.31
CA LEU A 165 -26.00 -8.37 -14.63
C LEU A 165 -26.22 -9.81 -15.15
N GLN A 166 -26.22 -10.79 -14.25
CA GLN A 166 -26.46 -12.20 -14.58
C GLN A 166 -27.85 -12.46 -15.19
N GLU A 167 -28.87 -11.71 -14.75
CA GLU A 167 -30.25 -11.87 -15.24
C GLU A 167 -30.46 -11.25 -16.62
N VAL A 168 -29.63 -10.27 -17.00
CA VAL A 168 -29.71 -9.54 -18.27
C VAL A 168 -28.83 -10.17 -19.35
N LEU A 169 -27.79 -10.90 -18.96
CA LEU A 169 -26.93 -11.60 -19.92
C LEU A 169 -27.71 -12.75 -20.56
N GLU A 170 -28.02 -12.59 -21.84
CA GLU A 170 -28.60 -13.66 -22.64
C GLU A 170 -27.59 -14.82 -22.77
N ASN A 171 -28.11 -16.03 -22.63
CA ASN A 171 -27.34 -17.22 -22.90
C ASN A 171 -27.25 -17.41 -24.43
N ASP A 172 -26.07 -17.29 -24.99
CA ASP A 172 -25.81 -17.46 -26.44
C ASP A 172 -25.85 -18.96 -26.85
N GLU A 173 -26.27 -19.83 -25.93
CA GLU A 173 -26.47 -21.22 -26.23
C GLU A 173 -27.64 -21.35 -27.23
N ARG A 174 -27.34 -21.91 -28.40
CA ARG A 174 -28.34 -22.25 -29.41
C ARG A 174 -29.45 -23.08 -28.75
N ASN A 175 -30.67 -22.67 -29.01
CA ASN A 175 -31.83 -23.35 -28.46
C ASN A 175 -31.68 -24.85 -28.76
N ILE A 176 -31.73 -25.70 -27.75
CA ILE A 176 -31.53 -27.15 -27.88
C ILE A 176 -32.53 -27.74 -28.92
N GLU A 177 -33.74 -27.15 -29.01
CA GLU A 177 -34.74 -27.50 -29.98
C GLU A 177 -34.25 -27.27 -31.42
N ASP A 178 -33.63 -26.14 -31.71
CA ASP A 178 -33.09 -25.83 -33.04
C ASP A 178 -31.93 -26.75 -33.42
N GLU A 179 -31.09 -27.14 -32.46
CA GLU A 179 -29.98 -28.06 -32.69
C GLU A 179 -30.48 -29.47 -33.00
N VAL A 180 -31.51 -29.94 -32.28
CA VAL A 180 -32.13 -31.24 -32.52
C VAL A 180 -32.84 -31.25 -33.88
N ASP A 181 -33.58 -30.18 -34.23
CA ASP A 181 -34.29 -30.04 -35.50
C ASP A 181 -33.29 -29.99 -36.67
N LEU A 182 -32.19 -29.29 -36.51
CA LEU A 182 -31.09 -29.26 -37.49
C LEU A 182 -30.49 -30.66 -37.71
N LYS A 183 -30.18 -31.39 -36.64
CA LYS A 183 -29.67 -32.78 -36.73
C LYS A 183 -30.65 -33.70 -37.42
N PHE A 184 -31.96 -33.55 -37.17
CA PHE A 184 -33.00 -34.33 -37.83
C PHE A 184 -33.09 -34.01 -39.32
N LYS A 185 -33.09 -32.72 -39.68
CA LYS A 185 -33.09 -32.26 -41.09
C LYS A 185 -31.89 -32.79 -41.87
N ILE A 186 -30.71 -32.74 -41.27
CA ILE A 186 -29.47 -33.29 -41.84
C ILE A 186 -29.61 -34.80 -42.08
N LYS A 187 -30.13 -35.54 -41.12
CA LYS A 187 -30.33 -37.01 -41.24
C LYS A 187 -31.31 -37.36 -42.39
N VAL A 188 -32.39 -36.61 -42.54
CA VAL A 188 -33.37 -36.80 -43.65
C VAL A 188 -32.73 -36.46 -45.00
N LEU A 189 -31.90 -35.41 -45.07
CA LEU A 189 -31.19 -35.03 -46.28
C LEU A 189 -30.21 -36.14 -46.72
N TYR A 190 -29.43 -36.67 -45.80
CA TYR A 190 -28.53 -37.81 -46.12
C TYR A 190 -29.25 -39.04 -46.58
N LYS A 191 -30.44 -39.33 -46.03
CA LYS A 191 -31.26 -40.46 -46.47
C LYS A 191 -31.82 -40.31 -47.94
N LYS A 192 -32.17 -39.05 -48.29
CA LYS A 192 -32.60 -38.73 -49.65
C LYS A 192 -31.50 -38.72 -50.70
N LEU A 193 -30.27 -38.36 -50.29
CA LEU A 193 -29.12 -38.37 -51.17
C LEU A 193 -28.56 -39.77 -51.43
N LYS A 194 -28.91 -40.75 -50.61
CA LYS A 194 -28.44 -42.13 -50.70
C LYS A 194 -29.44 -43.07 -51.39
N SER A 195 -30.62 -42.55 -51.64
CA SER A 195 -31.71 -43.21 -52.44
C SER A 195 -31.63 -42.79 -53.90
#